data_2d14182801700d9ebf9dad2ccd753907
#
_entry.id   2d14182801700d9ebf9dad2ccd753907
#
_cell.length_a   1.000
_cell.length_b   1.000
_cell.length_c   1.000
_cell.angle_alpha   90.00
_cell.angle_beta   90.00
_cell.angle_gamma   90.00
#
_symmetry.space_group_name_H-M   'P 1'
#
loop_
_entity.id
_entity.type
_entity.pdbx_description
1 polymer ?
#
loop_
_entity_poly.entity_id
_entity_poly.type
_entity_poly.pdbx_seq_one_letter_code
_entity_poly.pdbx_strand_id
1 'polypeptide(L)'
;MTTKKLTFRQKILVAGTLFGMFFGAGNLIFPVHLGQMAGRNAVVAMIGFIITAVGIPIFGVAAIGITHSDGLQTLSSKGGKGYGIFFTCLLYLTIGPLFATPRCATVSFTTGITPLLGADSPEWLYLLVFSAAFFAFVLFFSLRPGKITLWIGKIINPLFLFFFAVLIIAALLSPGAAISSVEPTEAYQNGSFFPALIEGYGTMDAIAGLAFGIVVIDVIRRMGVDNDDIIAEDVLSSGLLAGALMALIYVLSILVGAQSRGIFELSENGGIALTQIAGHYLGGVGQFILAF
;
A
#
# COMPACT_ATOMS: atom_id res chain seq x y z
N MET A 1 -6.60 -11.97 36.47
CA MET A 1 -6.11 -11.64 35.14
C MET A 1 -6.13 -10.12 34.98
N THR A 2 -5.01 -9.50 34.74
CA THR A 2 -4.91 -8.03 34.60
C THR A 2 -5.59 -7.60 33.31
N THR A 3 -6.61 -6.75 33.42
CA THR A 3 -7.35 -6.15 32.29
C THR A 3 -6.55 -5.02 31.65
N LYS A 4 -5.29 -5.28 31.30
CA LYS A 4 -4.42 -4.27 30.73
C LYS A 4 -4.81 -4.05 29.26
N LYS A 5 -5.31 -2.85 28.94
CA LYS A 5 -5.53 -2.38 27.55
C LYS A 5 -4.32 -1.57 27.10
N LEU A 6 -4.12 -1.47 25.77
CA LEU A 6 -3.13 -0.59 25.23
C LEU A 6 -3.47 0.88 25.50
N THR A 7 -2.46 1.66 25.89
CA THR A 7 -2.58 3.11 25.93
C THR A 7 -2.70 3.67 24.52
N PHE A 8 -3.23 4.89 24.35
CA PHE A 8 -3.35 5.53 23.04
C PHE A 8 -1.99 5.62 22.30
N ARG A 9 -0.90 5.91 23.03
CA ARG A 9 0.46 5.91 22.44
C ARG A 9 0.87 4.54 21.92
N GLN A 10 0.55 3.48 22.63
CA GLN A 10 0.81 2.11 22.18
C GLN A 10 -0.04 1.73 20.97
N LYS A 11 -1.32 2.17 20.91
CA LYS A 11 -2.18 1.98 19.73
C LYS A 11 -1.61 2.67 18.49
N ILE A 12 -1.07 3.88 18.63
CA ILE A 12 -0.36 4.56 17.53
C ILE A 12 0.86 3.74 17.06
N LEU A 13 1.63 3.14 17.98
CA LEU A 13 2.77 2.30 17.60
C LEU A 13 2.33 1.05 16.83
N VAL A 14 1.26 0.39 17.29
CA VAL A 14 0.67 -0.77 16.59
C VAL A 14 0.12 -0.33 15.24
N ALA A 15 -0.59 0.79 15.16
CA ALA A 15 -1.11 1.36 13.92
C ALA A 15 0.00 1.71 12.93
N GLY A 16 1.12 2.28 13.40
CA GLY A 16 2.29 2.56 12.58
C GLY A 16 2.98 1.29 12.05
N THR A 17 3.00 0.23 12.87
CA THR A 17 3.49 -1.08 12.42
C THR A 17 2.59 -1.65 11.32
N LEU A 18 1.27 -1.64 11.54
CA LEU A 18 0.29 -2.13 10.58
C LEU A 18 0.32 -1.31 9.28
N PHE A 19 0.38 0.02 9.39
CA PHE A 19 0.57 0.90 8.23
C PHE A 19 1.82 0.55 7.43
N GLY A 20 2.97 0.38 8.09
CA GLY A 20 4.22 0.00 7.41
C GLY A 20 4.21 -1.39 6.78
N MET A 21 3.33 -2.30 7.23
CA MET A 21 3.14 -3.61 6.62
C MET A 21 2.23 -3.53 5.38
N PHE A 22 1.21 -2.68 5.40
CA PHE A 22 0.32 -2.46 4.26
C PHE A 22 0.94 -1.58 3.19
N PHE A 23 1.57 -0.48 3.60
CA PHE A 23 1.98 0.56 2.67
C PHE A 23 3.19 0.14 1.83
N GLY A 24 2.92 -0.26 0.60
CA GLY A 24 3.90 -0.73 -0.38
C GLY A 24 3.77 -0.03 -1.73
N ALA A 25 4.45 -0.58 -2.74
CA ALA A 25 4.47 -0.02 -4.09
C ALA A 25 3.06 0.18 -4.70
N GLY A 26 2.15 -0.77 -4.48
CA GLY A 26 0.76 -0.66 -4.96
C GLY A 26 0.03 0.55 -4.39
N ASN A 27 0.22 0.82 -3.11
CA ASN A 27 -0.42 1.91 -2.38
C ASN A 27 0.02 3.29 -2.86
N LEU A 28 1.15 3.37 -3.55
CA LEU A 28 1.64 4.58 -4.18
C LEU A 28 1.05 4.78 -5.57
N ILE A 29 1.10 3.75 -6.39
CA ILE A 29 0.85 3.87 -7.82
C ILE A 29 -0.64 3.85 -8.16
N PHE A 30 -1.44 2.99 -7.51
CA PHE A 30 -2.86 2.84 -7.85
C PHE A 30 -3.68 4.11 -7.59
N PRO A 31 -3.59 4.79 -6.41
CA PRO A 31 -4.41 5.97 -6.19
C PRO A 31 -4.05 7.13 -7.13
N VAL A 32 -2.77 7.32 -7.47
CA VAL A 32 -2.34 8.36 -8.42
C VAL A 32 -2.91 8.07 -9.80
N HIS A 33 -2.80 6.84 -10.29
CA HIS A 33 -3.34 6.44 -11.59
C HIS A 33 -4.86 6.50 -11.64
N LEU A 34 -5.53 6.05 -10.56
CA LEU A 34 -6.97 6.21 -10.41
C LEU A 34 -7.40 7.67 -10.56
N GLY A 35 -6.65 8.60 -9.95
CA GLY A 35 -6.90 10.03 -10.09
C GLY A 35 -6.85 10.49 -11.54
N GLN A 36 -5.82 10.07 -12.29
CA GLN A 36 -5.69 10.39 -13.71
C GLN A 36 -6.86 9.82 -14.54
N MET A 37 -7.29 8.58 -14.25
CA MET A 37 -8.38 7.92 -14.98
C MET A 37 -9.74 8.51 -14.64
N ALA A 38 -9.99 8.79 -13.36
CA ALA A 38 -11.31 9.25 -12.89
C ALA A 38 -11.58 10.74 -13.16
N GLY A 39 -10.53 11.57 -13.27
CA GLY A 39 -10.68 12.99 -13.56
C GLY A 39 -11.72 13.68 -12.68
N ARG A 40 -12.70 14.39 -13.26
CA ARG A 40 -13.78 15.08 -12.52
C ARG A 40 -14.64 14.16 -11.65
N ASN A 41 -14.63 12.85 -11.91
CA ASN A 41 -15.37 11.84 -11.14
C ASN A 41 -14.53 11.26 -9.97
N ALA A 42 -13.36 11.84 -9.67
CA ALA A 42 -12.42 11.36 -8.66
C ALA A 42 -13.04 11.17 -7.27
N VAL A 43 -13.98 12.04 -6.86
CA VAL A 43 -14.64 11.93 -5.54
C VAL A 43 -15.44 10.64 -5.40
N VAL A 44 -16.18 10.26 -6.42
CA VAL A 44 -16.96 9.00 -6.41
C VAL A 44 -16.01 7.79 -6.47
N ALA A 45 -14.95 7.89 -7.29
CA ALA A 45 -13.92 6.87 -7.38
C ALA A 45 -13.17 6.66 -6.04
N MET A 46 -12.83 7.73 -5.31
CA MET A 46 -12.22 7.66 -3.97
C MET A 46 -13.02 6.77 -3.02
N ILE A 47 -14.34 6.92 -2.99
CA ILE A 47 -15.20 6.16 -2.09
C ILE A 47 -15.08 4.66 -2.39
N GLY A 48 -15.20 4.27 -3.67
CA GLY A 48 -15.05 2.88 -4.09
C GLY A 48 -13.68 2.32 -3.75
N PHE A 49 -12.62 3.07 -4.07
CA PHE A 49 -11.23 2.67 -3.81
C PHE A 49 -10.94 2.47 -2.31
N ILE A 50 -11.37 3.40 -1.45
CA ILE A 50 -11.12 3.34 -0.01
C ILE A 50 -11.83 2.15 0.63
N ILE A 51 -13.01 1.77 0.16
CA ILE A 51 -13.73 0.60 0.70
C ILE A 51 -12.86 -0.65 0.56
N THR A 52 -12.25 -0.88 -0.59
CA THR A 52 -11.45 -2.09 -0.85
C THR A 52 -10.00 -1.96 -0.40
N ALA A 53 -9.38 -0.81 -0.61
CA ALA A 53 -7.97 -0.61 -0.28
C ALA A 53 -7.72 -0.31 1.22
N VAL A 54 -8.76 0.06 1.98
CA VAL A 54 -8.65 0.37 3.41
C VAL A 54 -9.65 -0.43 4.24
N GLY A 55 -10.93 -0.39 3.89
CA GLY A 55 -11.99 -1.02 4.69
C GLY A 55 -11.80 -2.53 4.82
N ILE A 56 -11.71 -3.23 3.69
CA ILE A 56 -11.56 -4.70 3.68
C ILE A 56 -10.29 -5.17 4.38
N PRO A 57 -9.10 -4.58 4.16
CA PRO A 57 -7.89 -4.92 4.89
C PRO A 57 -8.03 -4.84 6.42
N ILE A 58 -8.63 -3.76 6.92
CA ILE A 58 -8.84 -3.58 8.36
C ILE A 58 -9.77 -4.65 8.91
N PHE A 59 -10.87 -4.96 8.20
CA PHE A 59 -11.75 -6.05 8.58
C PHE A 59 -11.04 -7.41 8.52
N GLY A 60 -10.13 -7.62 7.57
CA GLY A 60 -9.30 -8.82 7.50
C GLY A 60 -8.42 -9.00 8.74
N VAL A 61 -7.71 -7.95 9.15
CA VAL A 61 -6.91 -7.96 10.39
C VAL A 61 -7.79 -8.18 11.62
N ALA A 62 -8.91 -7.45 11.71
CA ALA A 62 -9.85 -7.57 12.83
C ALA A 62 -10.46 -8.97 12.93
N ALA A 63 -10.75 -9.62 11.81
CA ALA A 63 -11.30 -10.97 11.76
C ALA A 63 -10.40 -11.99 12.45
N ILE A 64 -9.07 -11.91 12.29
CA ILE A 64 -8.14 -12.79 13.00
C ILE A 64 -8.25 -12.59 14.52
N GLY A 65 -8.32 -11.33 14.99
CA GLY A 65 -8.45 -11.00 16.41
C GLY A 65 -9.80 -11.46 16.98
N ILE A 66 -10.91 -11.09 16.34
CA ILE A 66 -12.28 -11.39 16.82
C ILE A 66 -12.56 -12.90 16.84
N THR A 67 -12.00 -13.64 15.92
CA THR A 67 -12.19 -15.10 15.85
C THR A 67 -11.23 -15.89 16.74
N HIS A 68 -10.37 -15.21 17.50
CA HIS A 68 -9.32 -15.80 18.34
C HIS A 68 -8.50 -16.83 17.57
N SER A 69 -8.15 -16.50 16.32
CA SER A 69 -7.43 -17.41 15.45
C SER A 69 -5.93 -17.15 15.54
N ASP A 70 -5.11 -18.23 15.60
CA ASP A 70 -3.65 -18.14 15.63
C ASP A 70 -3.03 -17.82 14.24
N GLY A 71 -3.86 -17.37 13.32
CA GLY A 71 -3.47 -16.96 11.98
C GLY A 71 -4.46 -17.36 10.90
N LEU A 72 -4.09 -17.07 9.65
CA LEU A 72 -4.94 -17.30 8.48
C LEU A 72 -5.40 -18.75 8.34
N GLN A 73 -4.49 -19.73 8.53
CA GLN A 73 -4.83 -21.14 8.36
C GLN A 73 -5.87 -21.60 9.38
N THR A 74 -5.77 -21.15 10.63
CA THR A 74 -6.75 -21.48 11.69
C THR A 74 -8.10 -20.87 11.36
N LEU A 75 -8.13 -19.60 10.92
CA LEU A 75 -9.35 -18.93 10.51
C LEU A 75 -10.02 -19.65 9.32
N SER A 76 -9.30 -19.89 8.25
CA SER A 76 -9.85 -20.51 7.02
C SER A 76 -10.23 -21.96 7.22
N SER A 77 -9.56 -22.68 8.14
CA SER A 77 -9.90 -24.08 8.47
C SER A 77 -11.24 -24.23 9.22
N LYS A 78 -11.82 -23.12 9.73
CA LYS A 78 -13.20 -23.13 10.24
C LYS A 78 -14.24 -23.45 9.16
N GLY A 79 -13.93 -23.15 7.89
CA GLY A 79 -14.70 -23.56 6.72
C GLY A 79 -14.41 -25.00 6.21
N GLY A 80 -13.46 -25.69 6.84
CA GLY A 80 -13.01 -27.03 6.48
C GLY A 80 -11.50 -27.13 6.32
N LYS A 81 -10.89 -28.26 6.74
CA LYS A 81 -9.42 -28.41 6.73
C LYS A 81 -8.81 -28.27 5.33
N GLY A 82 -9.42 -28.89 4.31
CA GLY A 82 -8.95 -28.81 2.91
C GLY A 82 -9.02 -27.38 2.37
N TYR A 83 -10.13 -26.70 2.61
CA TYR A 83 -10.29 -25.29 2.25
C TYR A 83 -9.26 -24.40 2.95
N GLY A 84 -9.01 -24.62 4.24
CA GLY A 84 -8.02 -23.87 5.01
C GLY A 84 -6.61 -23.96 4.41
N ILE A 85 -6.16 -25.17 4.05
CA ILE A 85 -4.85 -25.36 3.41
C ILE A 85 -4.81 -24.70 2.03
N PHE A 86 -5.82 -24.96 1.19
CA PHE A 86 -5.88 -24.40 -0.16
C PHE A 86 -5.86 -22.87 -0.14
N PHE A 87 -6.73 -22.26 0.66
CA PHE A 87 -6.85 -20.81 0.74
C PHE A 87 -5.57 -20.16 1.31
N THR A 88 -4.97 -20.75 2.34
CA THR A 88 -3.72 -20.27 2.92
C THR A 88 -2.57 -20.32 1.90
N CYS A 89 -2.41 -21.45 1.20
CA CYS A 89 -1.40 -21.57 0.16
C CYS A 89 -1.61 -20.57 -0.97
N LEU A 90 -2.85 -20.45 -1.47
CA LEU A 90 -3.20 -19.52 -2.54
C LEU A 90 -2.88 -18.08 -2.15
N LEU A 91 -3.26 -17.66 -0.94
CA LEU A 91 -3.04 -16.32 -0.45
C LEU A 91 -1.55 -16.00 -0.31
N TYR A 92 -0.77 -16.87 0.34
CA TYR A 92 0.68 -16.63 0.50
C TYR A 92 1.45 -16.72 -0.82
N LEU A 93 1.04 -17.57 -1.75
CA LEU A 93 1.62 -17.59 -3.09
C LEU A 93 1.32 -16.31 -3.86
N THR A 94 0.11 -15.77 -3.72
CA THR A 94 -0.30 -14.53 -4.38
C THR A 94 0.44 -13.32 -3.81
N ILE A 95 0.50 -13.16 -2.50
CA ILE A 95 1.24 -12.05 -1.85
C ILE A 95 2.75 -12.21 -2.07
N GLY A 96 3.25 -13.45 -2.02
CA GLY A 96 4.67 -13.77 -2.19
C GLY A 96 5.09 -13.81 -3.66
N PRO A 97 5.47 -15.00 -4.16
CA PRO A 97 6.23 -15.13 -5.41
C PRO A 97 5.43 -14.82 -6.67
N LEU A 98 4.08 -14.92 -6.67
CA LEU A 98 3.30 -14.80 -7.89
C LEU A 98 2.97 -13.35 -8.28
N PHE A 99 2.77 -12.44 -7.29
CA PHE A 99 2.30 -11.09 -7.60
C PHE A 99 3.00 -9.97 -6.82
N ALA A 100 2.80 -9.88 -5.48
CA ALA A 100 3.20 -8.67 -4.78
C ALA A 100 4.72 -8.48 -4.72
N THR A 101 5.46 -9.56 -4.49
CA THR A 101 6.95 -9.49 -4.42
C THR A 101 7.59 -9.15 -5.78
N PRO A 102 7.22 -9.80 -6.91
CA PRO A 102 7.70 -9.38 -8.23
C PRO A 102 7.31 -7.93 -8.57
N ARG A 103 6.09 -7.51 -8.22
CA ARG A 103 5.64 -6.13 -8.44
C ARG A 103 6.52 -5.11 -7.72
N CYS A 104 7.00 -5.39 -6.51
CA CYS A 104 7.92 -4.49 -5.83
C CYS A 104 9.19 -4.23 -6.66
N ALA A 105 9.77 -5.27 -7.27
CA ALA A 105 10.93 -5.11 -8.12
C ALA A 105 10.60 -4.33 -9.41
N THR A 106 9.51 -4.68 -10.10
CA THR A 106 9.14 -4.02 -11.36
C THR A 106 8.75 -2.57 -11.17
N VAL A 107 7.99 -2.22 -10.11
CA VAL A 107 7.63 -0.83 -9.82
C VAL A 107 8.87 -0.01 -9.48
N SER A 108 9.77 -0.52 -8.63
CA SER A 108 11.03 0.18 -8.30
C SER A 108 11.88 0.39 -9.56
N PHE A 109 11.93 -0.57 -10.46
CA PHE A 109 12.61 -0.44 -11.75
C PHE A 109 11.96 0.64 -12.62
N THR A 110 10.65 0.58 -12.82
CA THR A 110 9.90 1.53 -13.67
C THR A 110 10.01 2.96 -13.15
N THR A 111 9.96 3.16 -11.84
CA THR A 111 10.04 4.50 -11.24
C THR A 111 11.46 5.04 -11.17
N GLY A 112 12.45 4.17 -10.94
CA GLY A 112 13.82 4.58 -10.67
C GLY A 112 14.80 4.46 -11.83
N ILE A 113 14.66 3.41 -12.64
CA ILE A 113 15.64 3.06 -13.68
C ILE A 113 15.14 3.40 -15.08
N THR A 114 13.88 3.06 -15.41
CA THR A 114 13.32 3.31 -16.75
C THR A 114 13.48 4.77 -17.22
N PRO A 115 13.30 5.82 -16.39
CA PRO A 115 13.49 7.20 -16.80
C PRO A 115 14.94 7.57 -17.17
N LEU A 116 15.91 6.76 -16.73
CA LEU A 116 17.34 6.97 -17.01
C LEU A 116 17.82 6.22 -18.26
N LEU A 117 16.99 5.33 -18.80
CA LEU A 117 17.31 4.53 -19.97
C LEU A 117 17.06 5.34 -21.25
N GLY A 118 17.96 5.21 -22.22
CA GLY A 118 17.76 5.75 -23.57
C GLY A 118 16.73 4.92 -24.36
N ALA A 119 16.11 5.53 -25.37
CA ALA A 119 15.07 4.89 -26.18
C ALA A 119 15.48 3.56 -26.85
N ASP A 120 16.75 3.38 -27.15
CA ASP A 120 17.31 2.18 -27.79
C ASP A 120 17.86 1.16 -26.79
N SER A 121 17.66 1.39 -25.47
CA SER A 121 18.21 0.52 -24.44
C SER A 121 17.42 -0.79 -24.36
N PRO A 122 18.07 -1.97 -24.22
CA PRO A 122 17.39 -3.25 -24.04
C PRO A 122 16.80 -3.33 -22.63
N GLU A 123 15.62 -2.74 -22.42
CA GLU A 123 14.96 -2.61 -21.13
C GLU A 123 14.84 -3.95 -20.38
N TRP A 124 14.55 -5.04 -21.09
CA TRP A 124 14.46 -6.38 -20.51
C TRP A 124 15.74 -6.84 -19.80
N LEU A 125 16.92 -6.46 -20.34
CA LEU A 125 18.22 -6.82 -19.76
C LEU A 125 18.47 -6.04 -18.47
N TYR A 126 18.18 -4.74 -18.48
CA TYR A 126 18.28 -3.89 -17.27
C TYR A 126 17.32 -4.34 -16.19
N LEU A 127 16.07 -4.70 -16.57
CA LEU A 127 15.09 -5.25 -15.63
C LEU A 127 15.56 -6.59 -15.03
N LEU A 128 16.17 -7.46 -15.82
CA LEU A 128 16.71 -8.74 -15.35
C LEU A 128 17.83 -8.52 -14.32
N VAL A 129 18.80 -7.66 -14.64
CA VAL A 129 19.93 -7.36 -13.74
C VAL A 129 19.45 -6.67 -12.46
N PHE A 130 18.55 -5.69 -12.59
CA PHE A 130 17.97 -5.00 -11.46
C PHE A 130 17.19 -5.97 -10.55
N SER A 131 16.33 -6.82 -11.12
CA SER A 131 15.55 -7.80 -10.36
C SER A 131 16.46 -8.81 -9.66
N ALA A 132 17.52 -9.28 -10.31
CA ALA A 132 18.49 -10.18 -9.69
C ALA A 132 19.16 -9.52 -8.47
N ALA A 133 19.61 -8.27 -8.61
CA ALA A 133 20.18 -7.49 -7.51
C ALA A 133 19.14 -7.25 -6.40
N PHE A 134 17.93 -6.82 -6.75
CA PHE A 134 16.83 -6.58 -5.82
C PHE A 134 16.53 -7.82 -4.97
N PHE A 135 16.33 -8.98 -5.60
CA PHE A 135 16.03 -10.20 -4.88
C PHE A 135 17.24 -10.76 -4.10
N ALA A 136 18.47 -10.51 -4.54
CA ALA A 136 19.66 -10.82 -3.76
C ALA A 136 19.70 -9.99 -2.46
N PHE A 137 19.37 -8.70 -2.53
CA PHE A 137 19.21 -7.84 -1.34
C PHE A 137 18.07 -8.32 -0.44
N VAL A 138 16.90 -8.61 -0.99
CA VAL A 138 15.76 -9.15 -0.22
C VAL A 138 16.16 -10.41 0.51
N LEU A 139 16.82 -11.36 -0.15
CA LEU A 139 17.30 -12.61 0.44
C LEU A 139 18.31 -12.34 1.58
N PHE A 140 19.32 -11.50 1.30
CA PHE A 140 20.34 -11.15 2.30
C PHE A 140 19.73 -10.58 3.58
N PHE A 141 18.75 -9.69 3.41
CA PHE A 141 18.09 -9.08 4.55
C PHE A 141 17.12 -10.04 5.25
N SER A 142 16.38 -10.86 4.52
CA SER A 142 15.44 -11.84 5.08
C SER A 142 16.13 -12.89 5.96
N LEU A 143 17.40 -13.20 5.68
CA LEU A 143 18.20 -14.10 6.51
C LEU A 143 18.65 -13.46 7.85
N ARG A 144 18.45 -12.15 8.05
CA ARG A 144 18.88 -11.40 9.25
C ARG A 144 17.75 -10.54 9.84
N PRO A 145 16.61 -11.11 10.23
CA PRO A 145 15.38 -10.34 10.53
C PRO A 145 15.47 -9.39 11.74
N GLY A 146 16.37 -9.66 12.70
CA GLY A 146 16.35 -8.98 13.99
C GLY A 146 16.68 -7.48 13.99
N LYS A 147 17.41 -6.96 13.00
CA LYS A 147 17.78 -5.54 12.91
C LYS A 147 16.96 -4.76 11.87
N ILE A 148 16.40 -5.44 10.89
CA ILE A 148 15.75 -4.84 9.73
C ILE A 148 14.42 -4.21 10.10
N THR A 149 13.61 -4.88 10.91
CA THR A 149 12.31 -4.36 11.38
C THR A 149 12.48 -3.01 12.09
N LEU A 150 13.61 -2.84 12.79
CA LEU A 150 13.95 -1.58 13.47
C LEU A 150 14.33 -0.47 12.49
N TRP A 151 15.10 -0.78 11.44
CA TRP A 151 15.53 0.19 10.43
C TRP A 151 14.37 0.60 9.52
N ILE A 152 13.58 -0.35 9.07
CA ILE A 152 12.42 -0.10 8.23
C ILE A 152 11.40 0.76 8.99
N GLY A 153 11.00 0.32 10.19
CA GLY A 153 9.94 1.01 10.94
C GLY A 153 10.35 2.37 11.51
N LYS A 154 11.62 2.55 11.90
CA LYS A 154 12.06 3.78 12.57
C LYS A 154 12.70 4.81 11.65
N ILE A 155 13.25 4.42 10.52
CA ILE A 155 14.02 5.32 9.65
C ILE A 155 13.40 5.38 8.25
N ILE A 156 13.27 4.24 7.57
CA ILE A 156 12.86 4.21 6.16
C ILE A 156 11.41 4.69 6.01
N ASN A 157 10.47 4.14 6.76
CA ASN A 157 9.06 4.54 6.66
C ASN A 157 8.81 6.02 7.00
N PRO A 158 9.31 6.58 8.12
CA PRO A 158 9.14 8.02 8.39
C PRO A 158 9.80 8.91 7.35
N LEU A 159 10.99 8.53 6.87
CA LEU A 159 11.71 9.30 5.85
C LEU A 159 10.95 9.29 4.53
N PHE A 160 10.47 8.11 4.11
CA PHE A 160 9.63 7.96 2.93
C PHE A 160 8.35 8.79 3.03
N LEU A 161 7.61 8.68 4.15
CA LEU A 161 6.39 9.47 4.38
C LEU A 161 6.65 10.98 4.36
N PHE A 162 7.78 11.42 4.90
CA PHE A 162 8.18 12.82 4.86
C PHE A 162 8.36 13.31 3.41
N PHE A 163 9.13 12.59 2.59
CA PHE A 163 9.35 12.97 1.21
C PHE A 163 8.09 12.88 0.36
N PHE A 164 7.28 11.86 0.61
CA PHE A 164 5.99 11.72 -0.07
C PHE A 164 5.02 12.84 0.30
N ALA A 165 4.99 13.26 1.57
CA ALA A 165 4.22 14.41 2.01
C ALA A 165 4.71 15.71 1.34
N VAL A 166 6.02 15.91 1.21
CA VAL A 166 6.60 17.06 0.49
C VAL A 166 6.14 17.07 -0.96
N LEU A 167 6.17 15.93 -1.66
CA LEU A 167 5.69 15.80 -3.03
C LEU A 167 4.20 16.16 -3.15
N ILE A 168 3.37 15.56 -2.29
CA ILE A 168 1.92 15.81 -2.25
C ILE A 168 1.63 17.30 -2.00
N ILE A 169 2.29 17.91 -1.02
CA ILE A 169 2.10 19.33 -0.69
C ILE A 169 2.53 20.20 -1.86
N ALA A 170 3.69 19.94 -2.48
CA ALA A 170 4.16 20.68 -3.64
C ALA A 170 3.15 20.62 -4.81
N ALA A 171 2.63 19.44 -5.09
CA ALA A 171 1.65 19.23 -6.15
C ALA A 171 0.30 19.92 -5.85
N LEU A 172 -0.17 19.90 -4.60
CA LEU A 172 -1.43 20.56 -4.22
C LEU A 172 -1.33 22.09 -4.17
N LEU A 173 -0.14 22.63 -3.89
CA LEU A 173 0.10 24.08 -3.89
C LEU A 173 0.19 24.69 -5.30
N SER A 174 0.53 23.88 -6.30
CA SER A 174 0.67 24.29 -7.70
C SER A 174 -0.07 23.32 -8.64
N PRO A 175 -1.41 23.23 -8.53
CA PRO A 175 -2.19 22.26 -9.29
C PRO A 175 -2.07 22.47 -10.81
N GLY A 176 -1.91 21.39 -11.57
CA GLY A 176 -1.82 21.46 -13.02
C GLY A 176 -3.15 21.83 -13.68
N ALA A 177 -4.25 21.31 -13.15
CA ALA A 177 -5.61 21.64 -13.62
C ALA A 177 -6.64 21.64 -12.49
N ALA A 178 -7.75 22.33 -12.69
CA ALA A 178 -8.93 22.13 -11.86
C ALA A 178 -9.50 20.71 -12.14
N ILE A 179 -9.75 19.94 -11.11
CA ILE A 179 -10.25 18.56 -11.24
C ILE A 179 -11.53 18.50 -12.05
N SER A 180 -12.40 19.53 -11.93
CA SER A 180 -13.66 19.65 -12.67
C SER A 180 -13.48 19.74 -14.19
N SER A 181 -12.30 20.18 -14.66
CA SER A 181 -11.99 20.30 -16.10
C SER A 181 -11.36 19.05 -16.70
N VAL A 182 -11.00 18.07 -15.87
CA VAL A 182 -10.34 16.83 -16.34
C VAL A 182 -11.38 15.81 -16.75
N GLU A 183 -11.40 15.46 -18.02
CA GLU A 183 -12.31 14.45 -18.55
C GLU A 183 -11.90 13.04 -18.05
N PRO A 184 -12.86 12.26 -17.52
CA PRO A 184 -12.60 10.88 -17.11
C PRO A 184 -12.41 9.98 -18.34
N THR A 185 -11.65 8.92 -18.17
CA THR A 185 -11.55 7.86 -19.19
C THR A 185 -12.88 7.14 -19.36
N GLU A 186 -13.07 6.44 -20.48
CA GLU A 186 -14.32 5.76 -20.81
C GLU A 186 -14.84 4.87 -19.67
N ALA A 187 -13.96 4.12 -19.01
CA ALA A 187 -14.30 3.25 -17.88
C ALA A 187 -14.84 4.01 -16.65
N TYR A 188 -14.55 5.31 -16.53
CA TYR A 188 -14.93 6.16 -15.38
C TYR A 188 -15.99 7.22 -15.72
N GLN A 189 -16.48 7.28 -16.96
CA GLN A 189 -17.53 8.24 -17.36
C GLN A 189 -18.89 7.89 -16.75
N ASN A 190 -19.26 6.61 -16.81
CA ASN A 190 -20.57 6.12 -16.42
C ASN A 190 -20.48 5.22 -15.18
N GLY A 191 -20.28 5.82 -14.00
CA GLY A 191 -20.27 5.06 -12.74
C GLY A 191 -18.89 4.71 -12.20
N SER A 192 -18.10 5.72 -11.83
CA SER A 192 -16.73 5.59 -11.33
C SER A 192 -16.54 4.76 -10.05
N PHE A 193 -17.62 4.48 -9.31
CA PHE A 193 -17.57 3.75 -8.05
C PHE A 193 -17.09 2.30 -8.21
N PHE A 194 -17.72 1.53 -9.11
CA PHE A 194 -17.40 0.11 -9.26
C PHE A 194 -16.01 -0.15 -9.87
N PRO A 195 -15.59 0.55 -10.96
CA PRO A 195 -14.23 0.44 -11.44
C PRO A 195 -13.18 0.76 -10.36
N ALA A 196 -13.40 1.81 -9.58
CA ALA A 196 -12.50 2.19 -8.50
C ALA A 196 -12.48 1.19 -7.34
N LEU A 197 -13.62 0.56 -7.03
CA LEU A 197 -13.72 -0.51 -6.04
C LEU A 197 -12.87 -1.72 -6.48
N ILE A 198 -12.87 -2.06 -7.77
CA ILE A 198 -12.02 -3.11 -8.33
C ILE A 198 -10.54 -2.69 -8.30
N GLU A 199 -10.24 -1.44 -8.67
CA GLU A 199 -8.88 -0.90 -8.66
C GLU A 199 -8.25 -0.95 -7.25
N GLY A 200 -9.06 -0.71 -6.20
CA GLY A 200 -8.60 -0.83 -4.81
C GLY A 200 -8.12 -2.22 -4.41
N TYR A 201 -8.62 -3.29 -5.04
CA TYR A 201 -8.06 -4.63 -4.86
C TYR A 201 -6.64 -4.76 -5.44
N GLY A 202 -6.29 -3.94 -6.43
CA GLY A 202 -4.95 -3.89 -7.02
C GLY A 202 -3.85 -3.56 -6.01
N THR A 203 -4.15 -2.89 -4.88
CA THR A 203 -3.18 -2.69 -3.79
C THR A 203 -2.78 -4.02 -3.13
N MET A 204 -3.63 -5.05 -3.19
CA MET A 204 -3.51 -6.37 -2.55
C MET A 204 -3.63 -6.34 -1.01
N ASP A 205 -3.93 -5.19 -0.42
CA ASP A 205 -4.09 -5.05 1.03
C ASP A 205 -5.25 -5.88 1.58
N ALA A 206 -6.32 -6.04 0.78
CA ALA A 206 -7.48 -6.84 1.16
C ALA A 206 -7.12 -8.28 1.57
N ILE A 207 -6.21 -8.92 0.82
CA ILE A 207 -5.71 -10.25 1.15
C ILE A 207 -4.56 -10.21 2.16
N ALA A 208 -3.73 -9.16 2.11
CA ALA A 208 -2.63 -8.97 3.05
C ALA A 208 -3.14 -8.79 4.50
N GLY A 209 -4.29 -8.15 4.71
CA GLY A 209 -4.90 -7.97 6.03
C GLY A 209 -5.09 -9.28 6.78
N LEU A 210 -5.51 -10.34 6.09
CA LEU A 210 -5.64 -11.67 6.67
C LEU A 210 -4.29 -12.30 7.05
N ALA A 211 -3.24 -12.03 6.27
CA ALA A 211 -1.89 -12.55 6.56
C ALA A 211 -1.23 -11.78 7.72
N PHE A 212 -1.48 -10.47 7.81
CA PHE A 212 -0.81 -9.59 8.79
C PHE A 212 -1.48 -9.59 10.16
N GLY A 213 -2.73 -10.05 10.27
CA GLY A 213 -3.47 -10.05 11.52
C GLY A 213 -2.73 -10.71 12.67
N ILE A 214 -2.10 -11.88 12.43
CA ILE A 214 -1.32 -12.57 13.47
C ILE A 214 -0.10 -11.77 13.95
N VAL A 215 0.59 -11.07 13.04
CA VAL A 215 1.75 -10.25 13.39
C VAL A 215 1.34 -9.11 14.33
N VAL A 216 0.20 -8.49 14.07
CA VAL A 216 -0.34 -7.42 14.92
C VAL A 216 -0.72 -7.96 16.30
N ILE A 217 -1.36 -9.13 16.36
CA ILE A 217 -1.70 -9.81 17.61
C ILE A 217 -0.44 -10.10 18.42
N ASP A 218 0.61 -10.62 17.79
CA ASP A 218 1.89 -10.88 18.46
C ASP A 218 2.54 -9.61 19.02
N VAL A 219 2.47 -8.50 18.29
CA VAL A 219 2.97 -7.21 18.76
C VAL A 219 2.19 -6.76 20.01
N ILE A 220 0.86 -6.90 20.02
CA ILE A 220 0.01 -6.53 21.16
C ILE A 220 0.30 -7.44 22.37
N ARG A 221 0.44 -8.75 22.15
CA ARG A 221 0.80 -9.71 23.21
C ARG A 221 2.16 -9.38 23.83
N ARG A 222 3.16 -9.02 23.03
CA ARG A 222 4.48 -8.58 23.52
C ARG A 222 4.44 -7.28 24.34
N MET A 223 3.39 -6.47 24.19
CA MET A 223 3.14 -5.29 25.02
C MET A 223 2.46 -5.62 26.35
N GLY A 224 2.19 -6.92 26.62
CA GLY A 224 1.66 -7.44 27.86
C GLY A 224 0.13 -7.41 27.94
N VAL A 225 -0.56 -7.59 26.81
CA VAL A 225 -2.00 -7.82 26.73
C VAL A 225 -2.23 -9.30 26.44
N ASP A 226 -2.82 -10.02 27.42
CA ASP A 226 -3.00 -11.48 27.34
C ASP A 226 -4.47 -11.90 27.14
N ASN A 227 -5.43 -10.99 27.32
CA ASN A 227 -6.84 -11.26 27.15
C ASN A 227 -7.23 -11.11 25.67
N ASP A 228 -7.77 -12.17 25.08
CA ASP A 228 -8.07 -12.22 23.63
C ASP A 228 -9.15 -11.23 23.21
N ASP A 229 -10.16 -10.94 24.06
CA ASP A 229 -11.20 -9.94 23.75
C ASP A 229 -10.61 -8.52 23.74
N ILE A 230 -9.68 -8.23 24.66
CA ILE A 230 -8.96 -6.95 24.68
C ILE A 230 -8.02 -6.84 23.47
N ILE A 231 -7.35 -7.92 23.10
CA ILE A 231 -6.52 -7.97 21.89
C ILE A 231 -7.37 -7.66 20.67
N ALA A 232 -8.56 -8.26 20.52
CA ALA A 232 -9.45 -7.98 19.39
C ALA A 232 -9.87 -6.51 19.32
N GLU A 233 -10.22 -5.89 20.47
CA GLU A 233 -10.55 -4.46 20.56
C GLU A 233 -9.34 -3.57 20.19
N ASP A 234 -8.15 -3.90 20.68
CA ASP A 234 -6.92 -3.15 20.41
C ASP A 234 -6.45 -3.31 18.96
N VAL A 235 -6.63 -4.50 18.36
CA VAL A 235 -6.40 -4.75 16.92
C VAL A 235 -7.32 -3.86 16.08
N LEU A 236 -8.63 -3.87 16.36
CA LEU A 236 -9.59 -3.07 15.60
C LEU A 236 -9.31 -1.58 15.74
N SER A 237 -9.09 -1.09 16.95
CA SER A 237 -8.83 0.34 17.19
C SER A 237 -7.51 0.82 16.56
N SER A 238 -6.47 -0.01 16.60
CA SER A 238 -5.18 0.30 15.93
C SER A 238 -5.31 0.19 14.41
N GLY A 239 -6.11 -0.77 13.92
CA GLY A 239 -6.43 -0.91 12.50
C GLY A 239 -7.16 0.30 11.95
N LEU A 240 -8.16 0.82 12.68
CA LEU A 240 -8.86 2.05 12.28
C LEU A 240 -7.93 3.27 12.21
N LEU A 241 -6.97 3.40 13.13
CA LEU A 241 -5.96 4.48 13.08
C LEU A 241 -5.04 4.33 11.86
N ALA A 242 -4.57 3.11 11.56
CA ALA A 242 -3.77 2.84 10.37
C ALA A 242 -4.57 3.13 9.10
N GLY A 243 -5.81 2.68 9.03
CA GLY A 243 -6.71 2.90 7.91
C GLY A 243 -7.05 4.38 7.68
N ALA A 244 -7.22 5.15 8.73
CA ALA A 244 -7.45 6.60 8.60
C ALA A 244 -6.24 7.29 7.94
N LEU A 245 -5.00 6.90 8.32
CA LEU A 245 -3.80 7.41 7.70
C LEU A 245 -3.69 6.97 6.23
N MET A 246 -3.98 5.69 5.92
CA MET A 246 -3.99 5.18 4.54
C MET A 246 -5.03 5.92 3.69
N ALA A 247 -6.25 6.07 4.20
CA ALA A 247 -7.32 6.78 3.51
C ALA A 247 -6.95 8.23 3.21
N LEU A 248 -6.34 8.94 4.16
CA LEU A 248 -5.85 10.30 3.96
C LEU A 248 -4.84 10.36 2.82
N ILE A 249 -3.86 9.49 2.83
CA ILE A 249 -2.82 9.43 1.79
C ILE A 249 -3.44 9.13 0.42
N TYR A 250 -4.38 8.19 0.34
CA TYR A 250 -5.05 7.83 -0.91
C TYR A 250 -5.89 8.98 -1.46
N VAL A 251 -6.66 9.65 -0.61
CA VAL A 251 -7.42 10.85 -1.02
C VAL A 251 -6.49 11.88 -1.66
N LEU A 252 -5.40 12.22 -0.97
CA LEU A 252 -4.43 13.21 -1.45
C LEU A 252 -3.75 12.76 -2.76
N SER A 253 -3.38 11.49 -2.86
CA SER A 253 -2.75 10.91 -4.06
C SER A 253 -3.69 10.91 -5.27
N ILE A 254 -4.97 10.58 -5.07
CA ILE A 254 -5.99 10.60 -6.12
C ILE A 254 -6.20 12.05 -6.62
N LEU A 255 -6.26 13.02 -5.70
CA LEU A 255 -6.38 14.44 -6.07
C LEU A 255 -5.19 14.90 -6.92
N VAL A 256 -3.96 14.60 -6.47
CA VAL A 256 -2.74 14.93 -7.21
C VAL A 256 -2.71 14.24 -8.57
N GLY A 257 -3.11 12.97 -8.64
CA GLY A 257 -3.24 12.24 -9.90
C GLY A 257 -4.22 12.91 -10.87
N ALA A 258 -5.41 13.30 -10.40
CA ALA A 258 -6.39 13.99 -11.23
C ALA A 258 -5.87 15.35 -11.73
N GLN A 259 -5.26 16.15 -10.85
CA GLN A 259 -4.70 17.45 -11.20
C GLN A 259 -3.53 17.36 -12.19
N SER A 260 -2.75 16.27 -12.12
CA SER A 260 -1.59 16.06 -13.00
C SER A 260 -1.97 15.97 -14.48
N ARG A 261 -3.22 15.63 -14.80
CA ARG A 261 -3.77 15.60 -16.17
C ARG A 261 -3.78 16.98 -16.88
N GLY A 262 -3.61 18.06 -16.14
CA GLY A 262 -3.41 19.38 -16.72
C GLY A 262 -2.00 19.62 -17.25
N ILE A 263 -1.04 18.77 -16.87
CA ILE A 263 0.38 18.89 -17.22
C ILE A 263 0.81 17.72 -18.11
N PHE A 264 0.29 16.52 -17.79
CA PHE A 264 0.64 15.27 -18.47
C PHE A 264 -0.57 14.61 -19.10
N GLU A 265 -0.34 13.87 -20.17
CA GLU A 265 -1.33 12.94 -20.72
C GLU A 265 -1.57 11.78 -19.74
N LEU A 266 -2.60 10.98 -20.01
CA LEU A 266 -2.86 9.77 -19.24
C LEU A 266 -1.66 8.83 -19.35
N SER A 267 -1.08 8.49 -18.21
CA SER A 267 0.05 7.57 -18.16
C SER A 267 -0.42 6.13 -18.32
N GLU A 268 0.41 5.26 -18.88
CA GLU A 268 0.10 3.83 -19.03
C GLU A 268 -0.06 3.11 -17.69
N ASN A 269 0.61 3.60 -16.66
CA ASN A 269 0.53 3.04 -15.31
C ASN A 269 0.88 4.09 -14.25
N GLY A 270 0.54 3.78 -12.99
CA GLY A 270 0.74 4.70 -11.88
C GLY A 270 2.21 4.96 -11.51
N GLY A 271 3.12 4.06 -11.85
CA GLY A 271 4.57 4.26 -11.64
C GLY A 271 5.09 5.39 -12.52
N ILE A 272 4.73 5.38 -13.81
CA ILE A 272 5.07 6.44 -14.76
C ILE A 272 4.44 7.76 -14.33
N ALA A 273 3.13 7.74 -13.97
CA ALA A 273 2.43 8.92 -13.48
C ALA A 273 3.15 9.57 -12.29
N LEU A 274 3.49 8.77 -11.29
CA LEU A 274 4.15 9.25 -10.08
C LEU A 274 5.56 9.81 -10.36
N THR A 275 6.31 9.16 -11.26
CA THR A 275 7.65 9.62 -11.67
C THR A 275 7.59 10.96 -12.42
N GLN A 276 6.61 11.14 -13.31
CA GLN A 276 6.38 12.40 -14.02
C GLN A 276 6.02 13.52 -13.04
N ILE A 277 5.11 13.25 -12.09
CA ILE A 277 4.70 14.20 -11.05
C ILE A 277 5.91 14.59 -10.19
N ALA A 278 6.68 13.62 -9.72
CA ALA A 278 7.85 13.88 -8.88
C ALA A 278 8.93 14.65 -9.64
N GLY A 279 9.18 14.30 -10.89
CA GLY A 279 10.12 15.02 -11.75
C GLY A 279 9.71 16.47 -12.01
N HIS A 280 8.41 16.73 -12.19
CA HIS A 280 7.88 18.07 -12.42
C HIS A 280 8.01 18.97 -11.19
N TYR A 281 7.60 18.49 -10.01
CA TYR A 281 7.54 19.31 -8.80
C TYR A 281 8.85 19.35 -8.00
N LEU A 282 9.64 18.29 -8.02
CA LEU A 282 10.86 18.15 -7.22
C LEU A 282 12.12 17.93 -8.06
N GLY A 283 11.99 17.94 -9.40
CA GLY A 283 13.11 17.71 -10.32
C GLY A 283 13.76 16.33 -10.16
N GLY A 284 15.05 16.21 -10.52
CA GLY A 284 15.80 14.96 -10.40
C GLY A 284 15.89 14.40 -8.98
N VAL A 285 15.80 15.28 -7.96
CA VAL A 285 15.76 14.83 -6.55
C VAL A 285 14.48 14.06 -6.25
N GLY A 286 13.34 14.48 -6.78
CA GLY A 286 12.08 13.78 -6.60
C GLY A 286 12.06 12.39 -7.24
N GLN A 287 12.60 12.29 -8.45
CA GLN A 287 12.75 11.01 -9.15
C GLN A 287 13.70 10.06 -8.40
N PHE A 288 14.83 10.57 -7.92
CA PHE A 288 15.77 9.79 -7.12
C PHE A 288 15.15 9.24 -5.84
N ILE A 289 14.39 10.05 -5.12
CA ILE A 289 13.71 9.64 -3.87
C ILE A 289 12.66 8.55 -4.13
N LEU A 290 11.95 8.62 -5.25
CA LEU A 290 10.98 7.58 -5.61
C LEU A 290 11.62 6.26 -6.05
N ALA A 291 12.87 6.31 -6.53
CA ALA A 291 13.62 5.13 -6.96
C ALA A 291 14.09 4.27 -5.78
N PHE A 292 14.28 4.85 -4.61
CA PHE A 292 14.82 4.23 -3.40
C PHE A 292 13.82 4.16 -2.25
#